data_998cb075bf2e2435c4717ce53a960f08
#
_entry.id   998cb075bf2e2435c4717ce53a960f08
#
_cell.length_a   1.000
_cell.length_b   1.000
_cell.length_c   1.000
_cell.angle_alpha   90.00
_cell.angle_beta   90.00
_cell.angle_gamma   90.00
#
_symmetry.space_group_name_H-M   'P 1'
#
loop_
_entity.id
_entity.type
_entity.pdbx_description
1 polymer ?
#
loop_
_entity_poly.entity_id
_entity_poly.type
_entity_poly.pdbx_seq_one_letter_code
_entity_poly.pdbx_strand_id
1 'polypeptide(L)'
;MFHRFKEVEIWPMCEQAFANLPEKVRESCATLRCIIDATEIYIEQPKNPEAQQLTFSTYKNHNTLKSLIGISGDGAINFVSTLEGGSISDRDLTVKSGILGKDWAKGDVLMADRGFEIQDDLAPLGVKLNIPPFLKGKGQFQEDELVETPRIAKFRIHVERAIQRIKNYHILDYVPITLCSSGIIDQMFFVCAMLTNFLPPLVSDDKEISDMTS
;
A
#
# COMPACT_ATOMS: atom_id res chain seq x y z
N MET A 1 -0.97 1.61 -23.51
CA MET A 1 -0.45 2.22 -22.26
C MET A 1 -0.05 1.15 -21.26
N PHE A 2 -0.92 0.23 -20.86
CA PHE A 2 -0.65 -0.84 -19.88
C PHE A 2 0.65 -1.61 -20.17
N HIS A 3 0.83 -2.16 -21.37
CA HIS A 3 2.04 -2.94 -21.72
C HIS A 3 3.33 -2.13 -21.54
N ARG A 4 3.33 -0.84 -21.86
CA ARG A 4 4.50 0.03 -21.69
C ARG A 4 4.83 0.28 -20.21
N PHE A 5 3.81 0.47 -19.38
CA PHE A 5 4.03 0.64 -17.92
C PHE A 5 4.50 -0.65 -17.25
N LYS A 6 4.03 -1.82 -17.73
CA LYS A 6 4.45 -3.11 -17.18
C LYS A 6 5.93 -3.45 -17.47
N GLU A 7 6.50 -2.85 -18.50
CA GLU A 7 7.93 -2.97 -18.83
C GLU A 7 8.82 -2.09 -17.94
N VAL A 8 8.23 -1.12 -17.23
CA VAL A 8 8.96 -0.24 -16.31
C VAL A 8 9.10 -0.95 -14.96
N GLU A 9 10.35 -1.21 -14.55
CA GLU A 9 10.60 -1.69 -13.19
C GLU A 9 10.34 -0.54 -12.21
N ILE A 10 9.27 -0.68 -11.43
CA ILE A 10 8.87 0.32 -10.44
C ILE A 10 9.35 -0.04 -9.02
N TRP A 11 9.80 -1.28 -8.82
CA TRP A 11 10.39 -1.68 -7.56
C TRP A 11 11.82 -1.14 -7.49
N PRO A 12 12.12 -0.19 -6.59
CA PRO A 12 13.43 0.45 -6.57
C PRO A 12 14.50 -0.51 -6.05
N MET A 13 15.70 -0.43 -6.57
CA MET A 13 16.86 -1.03 -5.92
C MET A 13 17.09 -0.39 -4.55
N CYS A 14 17.76 -1.11 -3.64
CA CYS A 14 17.99 -0.65 -2.26
C CYS A 14 18.61 0.75 -2.19
N GLU A 15 19.65 0.98 -3.00
CA GLU A 15 20.34 2.26 -3.07
C GLU A 15 19.44 3.41 -3.56
N GLN A 16 18.57 3.13 -4.53
CA GLN A 16 17.62 4.10 -5.07
C GLN A 16 16.52 4.42 -4.05
N ALA A 17 16.02 3.39 -3.37
CA ALA A 17 15.02 3.58 -2.31
C ALA A 17 15.59 4.49 -1.20
N PHE A 18 16.83 4.25 -0.77
CA PHE A 18 17.49 5.07 0.23
C PHE A 18 17.78 6.50 -0.24
N ALA A 19 18.25 6.67 -1.49
CA ALA A 19 18.55 7.98 -2.05
C ALA A 19 17.31 8.89 -2.15
N ASN A 20 16.14 8.30 -2.41
CA ASN A 20 14.88 9.02 -2.57
C ASN A 20 14.13 9.23 -1.24
N LEU A 21 14.66 8.72 -0.10
CA LEU A 21 14.03 8.97 1.20
C LEU A 21 14.17 10.45 1.59
N PRO A 22 13.07 11.14 1.92
CA PRO A 22 13.12 12.44 2.56
C PRO A 22 13.98 12.39 3.83
N GLU A 23 14.66 13.48 4.16
CA GLU A 23 15.62 13.51 5.29
C GLU A 23 15.02 13.03 6.60
N LYS A 24 13.81 13.47 6.91
CA LYS A 24 13.07 13.07 8.13
C LYS A 24 12.72 11.57 8.16
N VAL A 25 12.44 10.98 7.00
CA VAL A 25 12.18 9.53 6.88
C VAL A 25 13.48 8.77 7.08
N ARG A 26 14.56 9.25 6.49
CA ARG A 26 15.90 8.67 6.57
C ARG A 26 16.41 8.63 8.01
N GLU A 27 16.18 9.69 8.78
CA GLU A 27 16.52 9.74 10.21
C GLU A 27 15.74 8.73 11.05
N SER A 28 14.49 8.46 10.67
CA SER A 28 13.58 7.59 11.43
C SER A 28 13.66 6.13 11.01
N CYS A 29 13.85 5.87 9.70
CA CYS A 29 13.86 4.53 9.14
C CYS A 29 14.71 4.49 7.86
N ALA A 30 16.02 4.46 8.00
CA ALA A 30 16.97 4.52 6.89
C ALA A 30 16.84 3.35 5.89
N THR A 31 16.27 2.21 6.30
CA THR A 31 16.09 1.03 5.47
C THR A 31 14.66 0.81 5.03
N LEU A 32 13.82 1.84 5.09
CA LEU A 32 12.43 1.78 4.62
C LEU A 32 12.40 1.53 3.10
N ARG A 33 11.86 0.37 2.71
CA ARG A 33 11.76 -0.03 1.32
C ARG A 33 10.39 0.23 0.73
N CYS A 34 9.36 -0.05 1.49
CA CYS A 34 7.99 0.07 1.06
C CYS A 34 7.03 0.30 2.22
N ILE A 35 5.99 1.09 1.99
CA ILE A 35 4.84 1.24 2.87
C ILE A 35 3.66 0.65 2.13
N ILE A 36 2.97 -0.32 2.71
CA ILE A 36 1.83 -0.98 2.07
C ILE A 36 0.52 -0.68 2.77
N ASP A 37 -0.53 -0.68 1.96
CA ASP A 37 -1.91 -0.68 2.43
C ASP A 37 -2.82 -1.35 1.40
N ALA A 38 -3.96 -1.88 1.86
CA ALA A 38 -4.95 -2.50 1.00
C ALA A 38 -6.05 -1.50 0.62
N THR A 39 -6.46 -1.54 -0.63
CA THR A 39 -7.56 -0.71 -1.10
C THR A 39 -8.61 -1.53 -1.83
N GLU A 40 -9.86 -1.07 -1.77
CA GLU A 40 -10.99 -1.72 -2.41
C GLU A 40 -11.68 -0.76 -3.38
N ILE A 41 -12.10 -1.29 -4.54
CA ILE A 41 -12.97 -0.63 -5.50
C ILE A 41 -14.32 -1.33 -5.58
N TYR A 42 -15.40 -0.58 -5.73
CA TYR A 42 -16.76 -1.11 -5.80
C TYR A 42 -17.03 -1.74 -7.16
N ILE A 43 -17.67 -2.91 -7.14
CA ILE A 43 -18.10 -3.60 -8.35
C ILE A 43 -19.61 -3.86 -8.35
N GLU A 44 -20.15 -4.03 -9.53
CA GLU A 44 -21.49 -4.55 -9.71
C GLU A 44 -21.61 -5.93 -9.04
N GLN A 45 -22.70 -6.15 -8.31
CA GLN A 45 -22.94 -7.41 -7.62
C GLN A 45 -23.01 -8.58 -8.61
N PRO A 46 -22.15 -9.60 -8.46
CA PRO A 46 -22.20 -10.78 -9.32
C PRO A 46 -23.54 -11.51 -9.17
N LYS A 47 -24.04 -12.11 -10.24
CA LYS A 47 -25.24 -12.95 -10.18
C LYS A 47 -24.97 -14.34 -9.62
N ASN A 48 -23.75 -14.85 -9.79
CA ASN A 48 -23.32 -16.13 -9.23
C ASN A 48 -23.10 -16.02 -7.71
N PRO A 49 -23.74 -16.86 -6.86
CA PRO A 49 -23.60 -16.80 -5.41
C PRO A 49 -22.15 -16.99 -4.91
N GLU A 50 -21.37 -17.85 -5.55
CA GLU A 50 -19.96 -18.08 -5.18
C GLU A 50 -19.12 -16.81 -5.44
N ALA A 51 -19.30 -16.21 -6.62
CA ALA A 51 -18.63 -14.95 -6.95
C ALA A 51 -19.07 -13.82 -6.03
N GLN A 52 -20.35 -13.79 -5.63
CA GLN A 52 -20.87 -12.85 -4.64
C GLN A 52 -20.16 -12.99 -3.30
N GLN A 53 -20.03 -14.22 -2.81
CA GLN A 53 -19.36 -14.52 -1.54
C GLN A 53 -17.86 -14.15 -1.59
N LEU A 54 -17.18 -14.47 -2.68
CA LEU A 54 -15.75 -14.16 -2.88
C LEU A 54 -15.47 -12.65 -2.96
N THR A 55 -16.40 -11.88 -3.48
CA THR A 55 -16.21 -10.43 -3.67
C THR A 55 -16.83 -9.58 -2.56
N PHE A 56 -17.63 -10.16 -1.64
CA PHE A 56 -18.30 -9.41 -0.59
C PHE A 56 -17.32 -9.01 0.52
N SER A 57 -17.07 -7.70 0.62
CA SER A 57 -16.30 -7.12 1.71
C SER A 57 -17.22 -6.85 2.91
N THR A 58 -16.97 -7.51 4.02
CA THR A 58 -17.70 -7.24 5.28
C THR A 58 -17.40 -5.85 5.82
N TYR A 59 -16.20 -5.34 5.57
CA TYR A 59 -15.78 -3.99 5.98
C TYR A 59 -16.53 -2.89 5.22
N LYS A 60 -16.69 -3.07 3.89
CA LYS A 60 -17.41 -2.10 3.03
C LYS A 60 -18.91 -2.38 2.95
N ASN A 61 -19.37 -3.55 3.43
CA ASN A 61 -20.74 -4.05 3.27
C ASN A 61 -21.22 -4.03 1.81
N HIS A 62 -20.32 -4.37 0.90
CA HIS A 62 -20.55 -4.32 -0.55
C HIS A 62 -19.65 -5.31 -1.29
N ASN A 63 -20.01 -5.65 -2.55
CA ASN A 63 -19.10 -6.39 -3.43
C ASN A 63 -18.00 -5.48 -3.94
N THR A 64 -16.76 -5.91 -3.76
CA THR A 64 -15.55 -5.14 -4.09
C THR A 64 -14.47 -6.03 -4.68
N LEU A 65 -13.52 -5.40 -5.35
CA LEU A 65 -12.20 -5.98 -5.63
C LEU A 65 -11.15 -5.26 -4.81
N LYS A 66 -10.17 -6.01 -4.31
CA LYS A 66 -9.14 -5.54 -3.37
C LYS A 66 -7.75 -5.68 -3.98
N SER A 67 -6.93 -4.65 -3.84
CA SER A 67 -5.53 -4.64 -4.28
C SER A 67 -4.62 -4.16 -3.17
N LEU A 68 -3.39 -4.68 -3.15
CA LEU A 68 -2.30 -4.22 -2.32
C LEU A 68 -1.52 -3.13 -3.07
N ILE A 69 -1.39 -1.97 -2.44
CA ILE A 69 -0.62 -0.83 -2.94
C ILE A 69 0.61 -0.64 -2.06
N GLY A 70 1.76 -0.48 -2.71
CA GLY A 70 3.00 -0.10 -2.05
C GLY A 70 3.50 1.25 -2.54
N ILE A 71 4.04 2.04 -1.63
CA ILE A 71 4.71 3.30 -1.94
C ILE A 71 6.12 3.32 -1.36
N SER A 72 6.99 4.08 -1.99
CA SER A 72 8.30 4.46 -1.43
C SER A 72 8.16 5.57 -0.39
N GLY A 73 9.23 5.88 0.33
CA GLY A 73 9.21 6.90 1.38
C GLY A 73 8.94 8.33 0.90
N ASP A 74 9.14 8.62 -0.39
CA ASP A 74 8.75 9.87 -1.04
C ASP A 74 7.29 9.90 -1.50
N GLY A 75 6.57 8.78 -1.35
CA GLY A 75 5.16 8.65 -1.68
C GLY A 75 4.88 8.22 -3.13
N ALA A 76 5.89 7.85 -3.90
CA ALA A 76 5.71 7.29 -5.23
C ALA A 76 5.22 5.83 -5.15
N ILE A 77 4.29 5.44 -6.02
CA ILE A 77 3.82 4.06 -6.11
C ILE A 77 4.94 3.19 -6.68
N ASN A 78 5.36 2.20 -5.90
CA ASN A 78 6.40 1.25 -6.26
C ASN A 78 5.90 -0.21 -6.34
N PHE A 79 4.66 -0.45 -5.91
CA PHE A 79 4.04 -1.77 -6.00
C PHE A 79 2.51 -1.68 -6.17
N VAL A 80 1.98 -2.51 -7.07
CA VAL A 80 0.53 -2.66 -7.30
C VAL A 80 0.27 -4.14 -7.55
N SER A 81 -0.56 -4.78 -6.72
CA SER A 81 -0.98 -6.17 -6.96
C SER A 81 -2.09 -6.26 -8.00
N THR A 82 -2.32 -7.46 -8.51
CA THR A 82 -3.59 -7.80 -9.15
C THR A 82 -4.75 -7.62 -8.17
N LEU A 83 -5.95 -7.45 -8.73
CA LEU A 83 -7.19 -7.33 -7.97
C LEU A 83 -7.68 -8.73 -7.55
N GLU A 84 -7.98 -8.88 -6.28
CA GLU A 84 -8.57 -10.08 -5.69
C GLU A 84 -10.00 -9.80 -5.20
N GLY A 85 -10.77 -10.84 -4.90
CA GLY A 85 -12.11 -10.65 -4.34
C GLY A 85 -12.06 -9.95 -2.97
N GLY A 86 -13.01 -9.05 -2.69
CA GLY A 86 -13.02 -8.20 -1.49
C GLY A 86 -13.11 -8.94 -0.16
N SER A 87 -13.47 -10.24 -0.16
CA SER A 87 -13.49 -11.07 1.05
C SER A 87 -12.10 -11.50 1.53
N ILE A 88 -11.05 -11.31 0.70
CA ILE A 88 -9.68 -11.74 1.03
C ILE A 88 -9.13 -10.98 2.25
N SER A 89 -8.43 -11.69 3.15
CA SER A 89 -7.72 -11.05 4.25
C SER A 89 -6.50 -10.26 3.76
N ASP A 90 -6.06 -9.26 4.53
CA ASP A 90 -4.87 -8.47 4.17
C ASP A 90 -3.60 -9.33 4.13
N ARG A 91 -3.51 -10.33 4.99
CA ARG A 91 -2.43 -11.33 4.98
C ARG A 91 -2.44 -12.15 3.69
N ASP A 92 -3.58 -12.77 3.35
CA ASP A 92 -3.69 -13.61 2.16
C ASP A 92 -3.48 -12.79 0.88
N LEU A 93 -3.98 -11.56 0.85
CA LEU A 93 -3.73 -10.61 -0.23
C LEU A 93 -2.22 -10.36 -0.39
N THR A 94 -1.51 -10.11 0.71
CA THR A 94 -0.06 -9.88 0.67
C THR A 94 0.70 -11.09 0.15
N VAL A 95 0.37 -12.28 0.63
CA VAL A 95 1.01 -13.54 0.17
C VAL A 95 0.77 -13.77 -1.33
N LYS A 96 -0.46 -13.53 -1.81
CA LYS A 96 -0.81 -13.69 -3.23
C LYS A 96 -0.27 -12.60 -4.13
N SER A 97 -0.03 -11.40 -3.60
CA SER A 97 0.32 -10.19 -4.38
C SER A 97 1.63 -10.32 -5.15
N GLY A 98 2.51 -11.21 -4.73
CA GLY A 98 3.87 -11.34 -5.27
C GLY A 98 4.89 -10.38 -4.66
N ILE A 99 4.50 -9.56 -3.67
CA ILE A 99 5.43 -8.62 -3.01
C ILE A 99 6.55 -9.35 -2.27
N LEU A 100 6.27 -10.52 -1.69
CA LEU A 100 7.26 -11.34 -0.99
C LEU A 100 8.34 -11.89 -1.94
N GLY A 101 8.06 -11.99 -3.23
CA GLY A 101 9.00 -12.42 -4.27
C GLY A 101 9.84 -11.29 -4.86
N LYS A 102 9.70 -10.05 -4.38
CA LYS A 102 10.52 -8.93 -4.83
C LYS A 102 11.94 -9.02 -4.29
N ASP A 103 12.86 -8.27 -4.90
CA ASP A 103 14.26 -8.21 -4.50
C ASP A 103 14.44 -7.42 -3.20
N TRP A 104 14.24 -8.11 -2.08
CA TRP A 104 14.43 -7.59 -0.73
C TRP A 104 15.88 -7.75 -0.28
N ALA A 105 16.45 -6.69 0.27
CA ALA A 105 17.74 -6.77 0.94
C ALA A 105 17.56 -7.13 2.42
N LYS A 106 18.52 -7.87 2.98
CA LYS A 106 18.51 -8.19 4.41
C LYS A 106 18.56 -6.92 5.26
N GLY A 107 17.58 -6.76 6.12
CA GLY A 107 17.45 -5.57 6.98
C GLY A 107 16.54 -4.49 6.39
N ASP A 108 16.00 -4.68 5.18
CA ASP A 108 14.93 -3.81 4.65
C ASP A 108 13.75 -3.77 5.61
N VAL A 109 13.06 -2.63 5.60
CA VAL A 109 11.84 -2.43 6.40
C VAL A 109 10.64 -2.31 5.47
N LEU A 110 9.63 -3.11 5.73
CA LEU A 110 8.27 -2.99 5.20
C LEU A 110 7.39 -2.37 6.30
N MET A 111 6.69 -1.30 5.96
CA MET A 111 5.74 -0.66 6.87
C MET A 111 4.31 -1.00 6.45
N ALA A 112 3.46 -1.39 7.41
CA ALA A 112 2.08 -1.77 7.15
C ALA A 112 1.17 -1.40 8.33
N ASP A 113 -0.16 -1.46 8.12
CA ASP A 113 -1.12 -1.36 9.21
C ASP A 113 -1.21 -2.68 10.01
N ARG A 114 -1.84 -2.61 11.15
CA ARG A 114 -2.02 -3.71 12.12
C ARG A 114 -2.73 -4.93 11.58
N GLY A 115 -3.58 -4.77 10.55
CA GLY A 115 -4.26 -5.89 9.89
C GLY A 115 -3.34 -6.83 9.12
N PHE A 116 -2.09 -6.41 8.89
CA PHE A 116 -1.10 -7.19 8.14
C PHE A 116 -0.28 -8.08 9.09
N GLU A 117 -0.77 -9.28 9.34
CA GLU A 117 -0.10 -10.28 10.17
C GLU A 117 0.88 -11.12 9.32
N ILE A 118 1.92 -10.46 8.76
CA ILE A 118 2.87 -11.04 7.78
C ILE A 118 4.30 -11.17 8.31
N GLN A 119 4.51 -11.01 9.62
CA GLN A 119 5.86 -11.06 10.21
C GLN A 119 6.56 -12.39 9.91
N ASP A 120 5.82 -13.50 10.01
CA ASP A 120 6.36 -14.85 9.76
C ASP A 120 6.69 -15.07 8.28
N ASP A 121 5.96 -14.41 7.37
CA ASP A 121 6.18 -14.48 5.93
C ASP A 121 7.42 -13.65 5.51
N LEU A 122 7.75 -12.59 6.24
CA LEU A 122 8.89 -11.70 5.99
C LEU A 122 10.19 -12.18 6.65
N ALA A 123 10.09 -12.91 7.76
CA ALA A 123 11.26 -13.36 8.53
C ALA A 123 12.28 -14.16 7.70
N PRO A 124 11.88 -15.10 6.81
CA PRO A 124 12.82 -15.82 5.95
C PRO A 124 13.57 -14.92 4.96
N LEU A 125 12.99 -13.77 4.59
CA LEU A 125 13.59 -12.80 3.69
C LEU A 125 14.56 -11.85 4.42
N GLY A 126 14.60 -11.91 5.76
CA GLY A 126 15.37 -10.98 6.58
C GLY A 126 14.82 -9.56 6.58
N VAL A 127 13.55 -9.38 6.20
CA VAL A 127 12.81 -8.11 6.16
C VAL A 127 12.12 -7.87 7.50
N LYS A 128 12.19 -6.66 8.00
CA LYS A 128 11.53 -6.26 9.25
C LYS A 128 10.17 -5.66 8.92
N LEU A 129 9.14 -6.13 9.63
CA LEU A 129 7.80 -5.51 9.57
C LEU A 129 7.73 -4.43 10.65
N ASN A 130 7.39 -3.21 10.22
CA ASN A 130 7.12 -2.10 11.12
C ASN A 130 5.61 -1.81 11.15
N ILE A 131 4.99 -2.09 12.29
CA ILE A 131 3.56 -1.88 12.55
C ILE A 131 3.46 -0.92 13.74
N PRO A 132 2.51 0.05 13.71
CA PRO A 132 2.27 0.91 14.86
C PRO A 132 2.01 0.09 16.14
N PRO A 133 2.68 0.38 17.26
CA PRO A 133 2.56 -0.39 18.48
C PRO A 133 1.11 -0.42 19.00
N PHE A 134 0.76 -1.52 19.67
CA PHE A 134 -0.55 -1.72 20.26
C PHE A 134 -0.63 -0.97 21.59
N LEU A 135 -1.60 -0.08 21.72
CA LEU A 135 -2.04 0.43 23.03
C LEU A 135 -2.71 -0.71 23.82
N LYS A 136 -1.94 -1.68 24.31
CA LYS A 136 -2.45 -2.59 25.35
C LYS A 136 -2.65 -1.76 26.60
N GLY A 137 -3.89 -1.58 26.98
CA GLY A 137 -4.25 -0.93 28.23
C GLY A 137 -3.52 -1.56 29.40
N LYS A 138 -2.82 -0.73 30.18
CA LYS A 138 -1.96 -0.95 31.34
C LYS A 138 -0.45 -1.04 31.02
N GLY A 139 0.18 0.10 31.02
CA GLY A 139 1.61 0.24 31.06
C GLY A 139 2.04 1.52 30.40
N GLN A 140 2.88 2.27 31.07
CA GLN A 140 3.58 3.40 30.49
C GLN A 140 4.44 2.86 29.34
N PHE A 141 4.36 3.53 28.18
CA PHE A 141 5.30 3.29 27.09
C PHE A 141 6.73 3.51 27.63
N GLN A 142 7.67 2.72 27.16
CA GLN A 142 9.08 3.11 27.26
C GLN A 142 9.27 4.39 26.42
N GLU A 143 10.11 5.31 26.85
CA GLU A 143 10.31 6.61 26.20
C GLU A 143 10.61 6.47 24.69
N ASP A 144 11.32 5.43 24.29
CA ASP A 144 11.64 5.12 22.89
C ASP A 144 10.40 4.73 22.06
N GLU A 145 9.44 4.01 22.65
CA GLU A 145 8.16 3.66 21.97
C GLU A 145 7.24 4.87 21.81
N LEU A 146 7.30 5.85 22.70
CA LEU A 146 6.52 7.08 22.63
C LEU A 146 6.97 8.01 21.50
N VAL A 147 8.24 7.97 21.13
CA VAL A 147 8.81 8.83 20.07
C VAL A 147 8.59 8.22 18.69
N GLU A 148 8.67 6.88 18.54
CA GLU A 148 8.49 6.21 17.25
C GLU A 148 7.04 6.17 16.78
N THR A 149 6.08 6.00 17.68
CA THR A 149 4.65 5.86 17.35
C THR A 149 4.07 7.02 16.53
N PRO A 150 4.29 8.30 16.88
CA PRO A 150 3.80 9.42 16.07
C PRO A 150 4.48 9.56 14.71
N ARG A 151 5.77 9.21 14.62
CA ARG A 151 6.52 9.28 13.36
C ARG A 151 6.05 8.22 12.36
N ILE A 152 5.88 6.97 12.80
CA ILE A 152 5.37 5.86 12.00
C ILE A 152 3.94 6.14 11.51
N ALA A 153 3.08 6.66 12.39
CA ALA A 153 1.71 7.03 12.02
C ALA A 153 1.66 8.09 10.91
N LYS A 154 2.60 9.04 10.90
CA LYS A 154 2.69 10.07 9.86
C LYS A 154 2.98 9.48 8.47
N PHE A 155 3.83 8.46 8.37
CA PHE A 155 4.16 7.87 7.06
C PHE A 155 2.99 7.10 6.44
N ARG A 156 2.10 6.53 7.25
CA ARG A 156 0.88 5.88 6.76
C ARG A 156 -0.07 6.84 6.04
N ILE A 157 -0.12 8.10 6.46
CA ILE A 157 -0.94 9.11 5.77
C ILE A 157 -0.57 9.21 4.30
N HIS A 158 0.68 8.94 3.93
CA HIS A 158 1.13 9.04 2.55
C HIS A 158 0.60 7.91 1.67
N VAL A 159 0.53 6.66 2.17
CA VAL A 159 -0.08 5.56 1.40
C VAL A 159 -1.58 5.76 1.26
N GLU A 160 -2.26 6.24 2.30
CA GLU A 160 -3.67 6.60 2.23
C GLU A 160 -3.93 7.72 1.19
N ARG A 161 -3.06 8.74 1.14
CA ARG A 161 -3.12 9.80 0.12
C ARG A 161 -2.83 9.28 -1.29
N ALA A 162 -1.89 8.37 -1.46
CA ALA A 162 -1.61 7.73 -2.74
C ALA A 162 -2.83 6.92 -3.22
N ILE A 163 -3.43 6.14 -2.35
CA ILE A 163 -4.66 5.40 -2.61
C ILE A 163 -5.81 6.35 -2.99
N GLN A 164 -5.95 7.46 -2.28
CA GLN A 164 -6.96 8.47 -2.62
C GLN A 164 -6.74 9.06 -4.03
N ARG A 165 -5.49 9.31 -4.43
CA ARG A 165 -5.19 9.75 -5.80
C ARG A 165 -5.61 8.73 -6.86
N ILE A 166 -5.42 7.43 -6.60
CA ILE A 166 -5.91 6.36 -7.48
C ILE A 166 -7.43 6.40 -7.57
N LYS A 167 -8.11 6.55 -6.43
CA LYS A 167 -9.57 6.57 -6.36
C LYS A 167 -10.22 7.82 -6.97
N ASN A 168 -9.46 8.88 -7.22
CA ASN A 168 -9.96 10.06 -7.94
C ASN A 168 -10.21 9.81 -9.43
N TYR A 169 -9.77 8.68 -9.97
CA TYR A 169 -10.14 8.27 -11.33
C TYR A 169 -11.55 7.67 -11.33
N HIS A 170 -12.53 8.43 -11.77
CA HIS A 170 -13.97 8.06 -11.80
C HIS A 170 -14.29 6.73 -12.50
N ILE A 171 -13.39 6.25 -13.36
CA ILE A 171 -13.51 4.94 -14.00
C ILE A 171 -13.46 3.79 -12.98
N LEU A 172 -12.99 4.04 -11.74
CA LEU A 172 -12.90 3.08 -10.65
C LEU A 172 -14.02 3.22 -9.61
N ASP A 173 -14.92 4.19 -9.72
CA ASP A 173 -15.96 4.47 -8.72
C ASP A 173 -16.94 3.30 -8.58
N TYR A 174 -17.34 2.72 -9.72
CA TYR A 174 -18.22 1.55 -9.77
C TYR A 174 -17.97 0.74 -11.04
N VAL A 175 -17.49 -0.49 -10.88
CA VAL A 175 -17.00 -1.30 -12.00
C VAL A 175 -18.05 -2.33 -12.40
N PRO A 176 -18.49 -2.34 -13.68
CA PRO A 176 -19.37 -3.38 -14.21
C PRO A 176 -18.72 -4.77 -14.15
N ILE A 177 -19.51 -5.79 -13.82
CA ILE A 177 -19.03 -7.18 -13.71
C ILE A 177 -18.37 -7.71 -14.99
N THR A 178 -18.79 -7.20 -16.15
CA THR A 178 -18.22 -7.56 -17.45
C THR A 178 -16.73 -7.22 -17.57
N LEU A 179 -16.27 -6.16 -16.91
CA LEU A 179 -14.85 -5.77 -16.89
C LEU A 179 -14.03 -6.65 -15.94
N CYS A 180 -14.66 -7.17 -14.87
CA CYS A 180 -14.00 -8.09 -13.93
C CYS A 180 -13.66 -9.43 -14.60
N SER A 181 -14.59 -9.98 -15.41
CA SER A 181 -14.41 -11.29 -16.06
C SER A 181 -13.38 -11.27 -17.19
N SER A 182 -13.10 -10.12 -17.77
CA SER A 182 -12.16 -9.96 -18.88
C SER A 182 -10.72 -9.68 -18.45
N GLY A 183 -10.47 -9.43 -17.16
CA GLY A 183 -9.17 -8.97 -16.62
C GLY A 183 -8.78 -7.55 -17.05
N ILE A 184 -9.69 -6.82 -17.73
CA ILE A 184 -9.44 -5.44 -18.15
C ILE A 184 -9.34 -4.52 -16.94
N ILE A 185 -10.11 -4.80 -15.89
CA ILE A 185 -10.09 -3.95 -14.69
C ILE A 185 -8.73 -3.93 -14.00
N ASP A 186 -7.98 -5.05 -13.99
CA ASP A 186 -6.61 -5.08 -13.46
C ASP A 186 -5.70 -4.10 -14.22
N GLN A 187 -5.82 -4.10 -15.55
CA GLN A 187 -5.06 -3.21 -16.40
C GLN A 187 -5.43 -1.74 -16.18
N MET A 188 -6.72 -1.46 -16.04
CA MET A 188 -7.23 -0.11 -15.77
C MET A 188 -6.74 0.38 -14.41
N PHE A 189 -6.89 -0.44 -13.37
CA PHE A 189 -6.46 -0.11 -12.01
C PHE A 189 -4.94 0.16 -11.97
N PHE A 190 -4.14 -0.73 -12.56
CA PHE A 190 -2.70 -0.56 -12.66
C PHE A 190 -2.31 0.74 -13.38
N VAL A 191 -2.95 1.04 -14.52
CA VAL A 191 -2.69 2.29 -15.26
C VAL A 191 -3.06 3.52 -14.43
N CYS A 192 -4.22 3.52 -13.74
CA CYS A 192 -4.61 4.61 -12.85
C CYS A 192 -3.57 4.81 -11.73
N ALA A 193 -3.10 3.71 -11.12
CA ALA A 193 -2.06 3.76 -10.10
C ALA A 193 -0.76 4.36 -10.65
N MET A 194 -0.28 3.90 -11.80
CA MET A 194 0.94 4.41 -12.42
C MET A 194 0.85 5.88 -12.82
N LEU A 195 -0.31 6.34 -13.27
CA LEU A 195 -0.52 7.74 -13.63
C LEU A 195 -0.40 8.68 -12.43
N THR A 196 -0.64 8.21 -11.20
CA THR A 196 -0.46 9.04 -10.01
C THR A 196 1.00 9.44 -9.76
N ASN A 197 1.97 8.66 -10.25
CA ASN A 197 3.38 8.98 -10.12
C ASN A 197 3.82 10.20 -10.96
N PHE A 198 3.00 10.65 -11.90
CA PHE A 198 3.21 11.88 -12.67
C PHE A 198 2.61 13.12 -11.98
N LEU A 199 1.90 12.96 -10.88
CA LEU A 199 1.41 14.07 -10.05
C LEU A 199 2.55 14.60 -9.17
N PRO A 200 2.42 15.83 -8.62
CA PRO A 200 3.39 16.36 -7.66
C PRO A 200 3.65 15.35 -6.52
N PRO A 201 4.90 15.24 -6.01
CA PRO A 201 5.24 14.30 -4.96
C PRO A 201 4.36 14.51 -3.72
N LEU A 202 4.06 13.42 -3.01
CA LEU A 202 3.27 13.47 -1.77
C LEU A 202 4.10 13.97 -0.59
N VAL A 203 5.39 13.66 -0.60
CA VAL A 203 6.35 14.08 0.42
C VAL A 203 7.40 14.93 -0.28
N SER A 204 7.61 16.15 0.18
CA SER A 204 8.70 17.02 -0.25
C SER A 204 9.23 17.73 0.98
N ASP A 205 10.55 17.91 1.06
CA ASP A 205 11.21 18.58 2.18
C ASP A 205 10.71 20.03 2.37
N ASP A 206 10.17 20.66 1.30
CA ASP A 206 9.69 22.05 1.32
C ASP A 206 8.24 22.24 1.83
N LYS A 207 7.38 21.24 1.80
CA LYS A 207 5.94 21.41 2.12
C LYS A 207 5.59 21.26 3.60
N GLU A 208 6.42 20.65 4.40
CA GLU A 208 6.12 20.46 5.83
C GLU A 208 6.42 21.71 6.69
N ILE A 209 7.09 22.73 6.14
CA ILE A 209 7.38 23.96 6.88
C ILE A 209 6.11 24.82 7.03
N SER A 210 5.15 24.73 6.11
CA SER A 210 3.93 25.55 6.14
C SER A 210 2.85 25.01 7.12
N ASP A 211 2.82 23.71 7.39
CA ASP A 211 1.81 23.10 8.28
C ASP A 211 2.18 23.19 9.77
N MET A 212 3.40 23.63 10.09
CA MET A 212 3.85 23.85 11.49
C MET A 212 3.68 25.30 11.97
N THR A 213 3.26 26.22 11.08
CA THR A 213 3.09 27.65 11.41
C THR A 213 1.62 28.13 11.33
N SER A 214 0.66 27.21 11.25
CA SER A 214 -0.78 27.54 11.23
C SER A 214 -1.50 27.03 12.46
#